data_0f5ee3fb1fdcaba197d55b3e957715b6
#
_entry.id   0f5ee3fb1fdcaba197d55b3e957715b6
#
_cell.length_a   1.000
_cell.length_b   1.000
_cell.length_c   1.000
_cell.angle_alpha   90.00
_cell.angle_beta   90.00
_cell.angle_gamma   90.00
#
_symmetry.space_group_name_H-M   'P 1'
#
loop_
_entity.id
_entity.type
_entity.pdbx_description
1 polymer ?
#
loop_
_entity_poly.entity_id
_entity_poly.type
_entity_poly.pdbx_seq_one_letter_code
_entity_poly.pdbx_strand_id
1 'polypeptide(L)'
;MSANRSQVCNYKTRNRKERQRCLWSVQCLTLLLLAALGCVSAAAQSVAYVPTHKSNSVAVVNTATNSVIDVIPVEIQPLSGAMSPNGQEVYVTNSGWIFGSNSVSVINTLSNTVVATIPVGNFPVGVAFTPNGAFAYVVNSNANSVSVIDTATRTVVSTINVGASPWGVAFTPNGAFAYVTNQSTNDVSVIDTATKSVVATVPVGNNPVGLTVTPDGAFAYVANYLSNSVSVISTATNTVVNTVPVGATPITVAITPNGASAYVPNDGSNNVSVINTASNTVTATIAVQANPRGVAITPDGAFAYVSNRIANTVSVVNTATNSVVATVMGVALFPEAVIIR
;
A
#
# COMPACT_ATOMS: atom_id res chain seq x y z
N MET A 1 -42.06 35.86 -27.50
CA MET A 1 -42.69 36.67 -26.46
C MET A 1 -43.70 35.81 -25.71
N SER A 2 -43.37 35.34 -24.55
CA SER A 2 -44.30 34.69 -23.61
C SER A 2 -43.71 34.91 -22.21
N ALA A 3 -44.41 35.74 -21.45
CA ALA A 3 -44.02 36.26 -20.15
C ALA A 3 -44.23 35.22 -19.05
N ASN A 4 -43.16 34.91 -18.33
CA ASN A 4 -43.17 34.10 -17.13
C ASN A 4 -43.72 34.91 -15.95
N ARG A 5 -44.98 34.68 -15.58
CA ARG A 5 -45.57 35.30 -14.38
C ARG A 5 -45.20 34.49 -13.15
N SER A 6 -44.28 35.02 -12.36
CA SER A 6 -44.05 34.56 -10.99
C SER A 6 -45.30 34.80 -10.13
N GLN A 7 -45.97 33.73 -9.69
CA GLN A 7 -47.08 33.83 -8.72
C GLN A 7 -46.50 34.08 -7.34
N VAL A 8 -46.55 35.33 -6.90
CA VAL A 8 -46.30 35.73 -5.50
C VAL A 8 -47.51 35.24 -4.67
N CYS A 9 -47.26 34.36 -3.72
CA CYS A 9 -48.27 33.80 -2.82
C CYS A 9 -48.75 34.87 -1.83
N ASN A 10 -49.91 35.46 -2.10
CA ASN A 10 -50.47 36.55 -1.26
C ASN A 10 -51.20 35.96 -0.04
N TYR A 11 -50.66 36.11 1.15
CA TYR A 11 -51.01 35.41 2.39
C TYR A 11 -52.32 35.88 3.05
N LYS A 12 -52.97 37.00 2.59
CA LYS A 12 -54.07 37.64 3.29
C LYS A 12 -55.48 37.16 2.93
N THR A 13 -55.69 36.35 1.90
CA THR A 13 -57.05 36.07 1.38
C THR A 13 -57.43 34.57 1.28
N ARG A 14 -56.64 33.62 1.81
CA ARG A 14 -56.94 32.20 1.72
C ARG A 14 -57.48 31.58 3.01
N ASN A 15 -58.44 30.64 2.88
CA ASN A 15 -59.06 29.98 4.03
C ASN A 15 -58.11 28.91 4.66
N ARG A 16 -58.44 28.40 5.86
CA ARG A 16 -57.58 27.57 6.72
C ARG A 16 -57.04 26.28 6.05
N LYS A 17 -57.81 25.70 5.13
CA LYS A 17 -57.42 24.45 4.41
C LYS A 17 -56.38 24.71 3.30
N GLU A 18 -56.45 25.84 2.62
CA GLU A 18 -55.48 26.26 1.62
C GLU A 18 -54.15 26.70 2.23
N ARG A 19 -54.19 27.28 3.43
CA ARG A 19 -52.96 27.61 4.20
C ARG A 19 -52.20 26.35 4.63
N GLN A 20 -52.88 25.27 5.02
CA GLN A 20 -52.22 24.00 5.36
C GLN A 20 -51.58 23.33 4.14
N ARG A 21 -52.21 23.36 2.98
CA ARG A 21 -51.63 22.82 1.74
C ARG A 21 -50.39 23.58 1.27
N CYS A 22 -50.35 24.92 1.45
CA CYS A 22 -49.19 25.71 1.09
C CYS A 22 -48.00 25.48 2.06
N LEU A 23 -48.26 25.30 3.36
CA LEU A 23 -47.25 24.96 4.37
C LEU A 23 -46.66 23.58 4.14
N TRP A 24 -47.48 22.61 3.73
CA TRP A 24 -46.98 21.25 3.41
C TRP A 24 -46.12 21.22 2.12
N SER A 25 -46.48 22.04 1.11
CA SER A 25 -45.67 22.13 -0.12
C SER A 25 -44.31 22.80 0.09
N VAL A 26 -44.25 23.80 0.97
CA VAL A 26 -42.99 24.49 1.32
C VAL A 26 -42.10 23.57 2.20
N GLN A 27 -42.68 22.82 3.15
CA GLN A 27 -41.95 21.86 3.97
C GLN A 27 -41.45 20.65 3.16
N CYS A 28 -42.21 20.15 2.18
CA CYS A 28 -41.77 19.13 1.28
C CYS A 28 -40.63 19.61 0.36
N LEU A 29 -40.67 20.85 -0.13
CA LEU A 29 -39.62 21.42 -0.97
C LEU A 29 -38.32 21.65 -0.18
N THR A 30 -38.39 22.06 1.08
CA THR A 30 -37.19 22.23 1.93
C THR A 30 -36.60 20.91 2.38
N LEU A 31 -37.41 19.89 2.62
CA LEU A 31 -36.93 18.52 2.90
C LEU A 31 -36.30 17.85 1.66
N LEU A 32 -36.83 18.09 0.46
CA LEU A 32 -36.23 17.61 -0.80
C LEU A 32 -34.93 18.36 -1.15
N LEU A 33 -34.80 19.66 -0.85
CA LEU A 33 -33.53 20.37 -1.02
C LEU A 33 -32.47 19.95 0.01
N LEU A 34 -32.84 19.64 1.25
CA LEU A 34 -31.90 19.10 2.26
C LEU A 34 -31.49 17.67 1.94
N ALA A 35 -32.36 16.85 1.34
CA ALA A 35 -32.00 15.50 0.87
C ALA A 35 -31.10 15.53 -0.37
N ALA A 36 -31.21 16.54 -1.24
CA ALA A 36 -30.34 16.72 -2.39
C ALA A 36 -28.94 17.27 -2.03
N LEU A 37 -28.81 17.96 -0.89
CA LEU A 37 -27.51 18.42 -0.36
C LEU A 37 -26.79 17.36 0.50
N GLY A 38 -27.46 16.24 0.82
CA GLY A 38 -26.91 15.18 1.68
C GLY A 38 -26.26 14.01 0.94
N CYS A 39 -26.23 14.00 -0.38
CA CYS A 39 -25.55 12.96 -1.18
C CYS A 39 -24.39 13.53 -1.99
N VAL A 40 -23.53 14.32 -1.35
CA VAL A 40 -22.14 14.33 -1.76
C VAL A 40 -21.60 13.00 -1.23
N SER A 41 -21.50 11.99 -2.09
CA SER A 41 -20.67 10.86 -1.77
C SER A 41 -19.31 11.47 -1.39
N ALA A 42 -18.92 11.38 -0.13
CA ALA A 42 -17.56 11.67 0.24
C ALA A 42 -16.73 10.74 -0.64
N ALA A 43 -16.17 11.27 -1.71
CA ALA A 43 -15.16 10.55 -2.49
C ALA A 43 -14.17 10.05 -1.44
N ALA A 44 -13.97 8.74 -1.37
CA ALA A 44 -13.12 8.16 -0.35
C ALA A 44 -11.79 8.91 -0.42
N GLN A 45 -11.48 9.64 0.65
CA GLN A 45 -10.29 10.47 0.68
C GLN A 45 -9.10 9.58 0.40
N SER A 46 -8.35 9.86 -0.66
CA SER A 46 -7.15 9.11 -0.97
C SER A 46 -6.12 9.38 0.12
N VAL A 47 -5.73 8.36 0.84
CA VAL A 47 -4.81 8.44 1.96
C VAL A 47 -3.66 7.44 1.81
N ALA A 48 -2.50 7.81 2.33
CA ALA A 48 -1.37 6.91 2.47
C ALA A 48 -1.11 6.64 3.96
N TYR A 49 -0.89 5.38 4.32
CA TYR A 49 -0.47 4.93 5.64
C TYR A 49 1.03 4.68 5.62
N VAL A 50 1.76 5.29 6.55
CA VAL A 50 3.22 5.25 6.60
C VAL A 50 3.66 4.72 7.97
N PRO A 51 4.05 3.44 8.10
CA PRO A 51 4.63 2.91 9.33
C PRO A 51 5.93 3.64 9.69
N THR A 52 6.03 4.08 10.95
CA THR A 52 7.16 4.86 11.47
C THR A 52 7.85 4.10 12.60
N HIS A 53 8.93 3.43 12.22
CA HIS A 53 9.61 2.40 13.02
C HIS A 53 10.02 2.84 14.44
N LYS A 54 10.62 4.02 14.58
CA LYS A 54 11.07 4.51 15.89
C LYS A 54 9.98 5.19 16.71
N SER A 55 8.89 5.59 16.08
CA SER A 55 7.77 6.24 16.76
C SER A 55 6.69 5.26 17.21
N ASN A 56 6.78 3.97 16.84
CA ASN A 56 5.77 2.96 17.13
C ASN A 56 4.37 3.41 16.70
N SER A 57 4.27 3.96 15.51
CA SER A 57 3.04 4.53 14.98
C SER A 57 2.93 4.39 13.48
N VAL A 58 1.74 4.68 12.96
CA VAL A 58 1.47 4.82 11.54
C VAL A 58 0.98 6.24 11.28
N ALA A 59 1.71 7.02 10.48
CA ALA A 59 1.25 8.32 10.03
C ALA A 59 0.23 8.16 8.89
N VAL A 60 -0.87 8.90 8.96
CA VAL A 60 -1.89 8.95 7.91
C VAL A 60 -1.70 10.24 7.13
N VAL A 61 -1.43 10.13 5.84
CA VAL A 61 -1.15 11.25 4.94
C VAL A 61 -2.31 11.41 3.97
N ASN A 62 -2.89 12.62 3.93
CA ASN A 62 -3.83 13.00 2.88
C ASN A 62 -3.06 13.23 1.57
N THR A 63 -3.34 12.45 0.53
CA THR A 63 -2.60 12.54 -0.74
C THR A 63 -3.03 13.72 -1.62
N ALA A 64 -4.20 14.31 -1.37
CA ALA A 64 -4.63 15.52 -2.10
C ALA A 64 -3.94 16.79 -1.58
N THR A 65 -3.64 16.85 -0.26
CA THR A 65 -2.98 18.01 0.37
C THR A 65 -1.51 17.77 0.70
N ASN A 66 -1.04 16.53 0.58
CA ASN A 66 0.30 16.09 0.97
C ASN A 66 0.67 16.47 2.41
N SER A 67 -0.28 16.29 3.34
CA SER A 67 -0.12 16.61 4.76
C SER A 67 -0.48 15.42 5.66
N VAL A 68 0.20 15.29 6.79
CA VAL A 68 -0.17 14.34 7.83
C VAL A 68 -1.46 14.81 8.49
N ILE A 69 -2.48 13.93 8.53
CA ILE A 69 -3.81 14.22 9.10
C ILE A 69 -4.09 13.43 10.36
N ASP A 70 -3.34 12.34 10.62
CA ASP A 70 -3.51 11.51 11.80
C ASP A 70 -2.24 10.71 12.10
N VAL A 71 -2.10 10.24 13.36
CA VAL A 71 -0.99 9.37 13.79
C VAL A 71 -1.56 8.28 14.69
N ILE A 72 -1.56 7.05 14.21
CA ILE A 72 -2.16 5.90 14.86
C ILE A 72 -1.09 5.15 15.66
N PRO A 73 -1.18 5.05 16.98
CA PRO A 73 -0.28 4.21 17.79
C PRO A 73 -0.46 2.73 17.41
N VAL A 74 0.66 2.01 17.25
CA VAL A 74 0.70 0.57 17.02
C VAL A 74 1.72 -0.07 17.96
N GLU A 75 1.97 -1.38 17.80
CA GLU A 75 2.99 -2.09 18.57
C GLU A 75 4.41 -1.63 18.19
N ILE A 76 5.42 -2.25 18.84
CA ILE A 76 6.82 -1.82 18.75
C ILE A 76 7.41 -2.11 17.38
N GLN A 77 8.08 -1.09 16.79
CA GLN A 77 8.86 -1.16 15.57
C GLN A 77 8.05 -1.62 14.34
N PRO A 78 7.00 -0.89 13.92
CA PRO A 78 6.30 -1.19 12.68
C PRO A 78 7.24 -1.04 11.47
N LEU A 79 7.23 -2.03 10.56
CA LEU A 79 8.13 -2.06 9.39
C LEU A 79 7.38 -1.95 8.06
N SER A 80 6.38 -2.76 7.87
CA SER A 80 5.69 -2.87 6.59
C SER A 80 4.19 -2.91 6.80
N GLY A 81 3.44 -2.84 5.73
CA GLY A 81 2.00 -3.00 5.80
C GLY A 81 1.40 -3.22 4.42
N ALA A 82 0.16 -3.66 4.43
CA ALA A 82 -0.64 -3.85 3.23
C ALA A 82 -2.09 -3.40 3.47
N MET A 83 -2.71 -2.87 2.43
CA MET A 83 -4.13 -2.54 2.39
C MET A 83 -4.92 -3.78 1.97
N SER A 84 -6.02 -4.07 2.67
CA SER A 84 -6.97 -5.09 2.22
C SER A 84 -7.58 -4.70 0.86
N PRO A 85 -7.89 -5.65 -0.04
CA PRO A 85 -8.40 -5.34 -1.38
C PRO A 85 -9.70 -4.52 -1.39
N ASN A 86 -10.51 -4.62 -0.34
CA ASN A 86 -11.73 -3.82 -0.16
C ASN A 86 -11.44 -2.41 0.43
N GLY A 87 -10.17 -2.10 0.74
CA GLY A 87 -9.75 -0.83 1.31
C GLY A 87 -10.22 -0.53 2.73
N GLN A 88 -10.75 -1.50 3.46
CA GLN A 88 -11.33 -1.30 4.81
C GLN A 88 -10.33 -1.47 5.94
N GLU A 89 -9.24 -2.20 5.72
CA GLU A 89 -8.24 -2.49 6.74
C GLU A 89 -6.82 -2.32 6.20
N VAL A 90 -5.92 -1.88 7.07
CA VAL A 90 -4.47 -1.93 6.86
C VAL A 90 -3.87 -2.86 7.90
N TYR A 91 -3.13 -3.86 7.43
CA TYR A 91 -2.32 -4.73 8.28
C TYR A 91 -0.91 -4.18 8.34
N VAL A 92 -0.39 -3.99 9.56
CA VAL A 92 0.95 -3.43 9.81
C VAL A 92 1.75 -4.42 10.64
N THR A 93 2.91 -4.83 10.14
CA THR A 93 3.81 -5.75 10.85
C THR A 93 4.61 -5.01 11.92
N ASN A 94 4.61 -5.53 13.15
CA ASN A 94 5.36 -5.00 14.28
C ASN A 94 6.52 -5.95 14.59
N SER A 95 7.74 -5.58 14.18
CA SER A 95 8.88 -6.50 14.18
C SER A 95 9.46 -6.77 15.56
N GLY A 96 9.42 -5.78 16.46
CA GLY A 96 9.86 -5.94 17.84
C GLY A 96 11.25 -6.55 18.02
N TRP A 97 12.19 -6.25 17.15
CA TRP A 97 13.53 -6.88 17.08
C TRP A 97 14.17 -7.26 18.43
N ILE A 98 14.04 -6.39 19.43
CA ILE A 98 14.67 -6.59 20.74
C ILE A 98 13.63 -6.90 21.84
N PHE A 99 12.37 -6.50 21.66
CA PHE A 99 11.35 -6.50 22.71
C PHE A 99 10.13 -7.38 22.43
N GLY A 100 10.14 -8.17 21.34
CA GLY A 100 9.21 -9.28 21.14
C GLY A 100 7.78 -8.94 20.75
N SER A 101 7.55 -7.90 19.94
CA SER A 101 6.18 -7.56 19.51
C SER A 101 5.55 -8.59 18.57
N ASN A 102 6.31 -9.25 17.73
CA ASN A 102 5.94 -10.36 16.83
C ASN A 102 4.44 -10.42 16.50
N SER A 103 3.89 -9.34 15.96
CA SER A 103 2.45 -9.20 15.74
C SER A 103 2.14 -8.41 14.47
N VAL A 104 0.87 -8.45 14.08
CA VAL A 104 0.28 -7.57 13.07
C VAL A 104 -0.80 -6.72 13.72
N SER A 105 -0.69 -5.40 13.63
CA SER A 105 -1.76 -4.47 13.97
C SER A 105 -2.74 -4.36 12.80
N VAL A 106 -4.03 -4.53 13.07
CA VAL A 106 -5.12 -4.34 12.10
C VAL A 106 -5.75 -2.97 12.33
N ILE A 107 -5.59 -2.07 11.39
CA ILE A 107 -6.13 -0.71 11.44
C ILE A 107 -7.39 -0.65 10.57
N ASN A 108 -8.50 -0.20 11.13
CA ASN A 108 -9.70 0.13 10.36
C ASN A 108 -9.50 1.50 9.68
N THR A 109 -9.68 1.57 8.36
CA THR A 109 -9.40 2.76 7.56
C THR A 109 -10.47 3.86 7.66
N LEU A 110 -11.67 3.53 8.16
CA LEU A 110 -12.73 4.51 8.36
C LEU A 110 -12.55 5.27 9.67
N SER A 111 -12.16 4.56 10.74
CA SER A 111 -11.97 5.13 12.08
C SER A 111 -10.53 5.52 12.38
N ASN A 112 -9.54 5.10 11.59
CA ASN A 112 -8.11 5.20 11.85
C ASN A 112 -7.72 4.67 13.23
N THR A 113 -8.27 3.53 13.64
CA THR A 113 -7.97 2.90 14.93
C THR A 113 -7.52 1.46 14.76
N VAL A 114 -6.66 0.98 15.64
CA VAL A 114 -6.31 -0.43 15.73
C VAL A 114 -7.51 -1.20 16.28
N VAL A 115 -8.03 -2.16 15.51
CA VAL A 115 -9.20 -2.98 15.87
C VAL A 115 -8.84 -4.41 16.27
N ALA A 116 -7.61 -4.84 15.98
CA ALA A 116 -7.06 -6.13 16.42
C ALA A 116 -5.53 -6.11 16.39
N THR A 117 -4.92 -6.99 17.20
CA THR A 117 -3.50 -7.33 17.16
C THR A 117 -3.38 -8.84 17.05
N ILE A 118 -2.75 -9.33 15.99
CA ILE A 118 -2.68 -10.75 15.65
C ILE A 118 -1.25 -11.25 15.90
N PRO A 119 -1.02 -12.19 16.83
CA PRO A 119 0.29 -12.81 17.03
C PRO A 119 0.71 -13.60 15.77
N VAL A 120 1.98 -13.48 15.37
CA VAL A 120 2.58 -14.20 14.22
C VAL A 120 3.95 -14.75 14.61
N GLY A 121 4.74 -15.22 13.63
CA GLY A 121 6.08 -15.72 13.86
C GLY A 121 7.10 -14.62 14.22
N ASN A 122 8.33 -15.03 14.54
CA ASN A 122 9.37 -14.13 15.03
C ASN A 122 9.88 -13.19 13.93
N PHE A 123 9.98 -11.90 14.27
CA PHE A 123 10.42 -10.80 13.42
C PHE A 123 9.60 -10.69 12.11
N PRO A 124 8.30 -10.34 12.21
CA PRO A 124 7.48 -10.14 11.03
C PRO A 124 7.92 -8.88 10.27
N VAL A 125 8.07 -9.01 8.95
CA VAL A 125 8.59 -7.97 8.05
C VAL A 125 7.57 -7.66 6.94
N GLY A 126 7.49 -8.43 5.87
CA GLY A 126 6.54 -8.21 4.79
C GLY A 126 5.13 -8.73 5.11
N VAL A 127 4.11 -8.09 4.57
CA VAL A 127 2.73 -8.57 4.58
C VAL A 127 2.06 -8.26 3.25
N ALA A 128 1.26 -9.21 2.73
CA ALA A 128 0.42 -9.00 1.56
C ALA A 128 -0.89 -9.77 1.69
N PHE A 129 -1.95 -9.25 1.08
CA PHE A 129 -3.24 -9.94 0.98
C PHE A 129 -3.33 -10.75 -0.31
N THR A 130 -4.02 -11.89 -0.24
CA THR A 130 -4.51 -12.54 -1.46
C THR A 130 -5.44 -11.58 -2.21
N PRO A 131 -5.50 -11.62 -3.57
CA PRO A 131 -6.32 -10.69 -4.35
C PRO A 131 -7.82 -10.70 -3.98
N ASN A 132 -8.34 -11.84 -3.50
CA ASN A 132 -9.72 -11.98 -3.01
C ASN A 132 -9.90 -11.48 -1.56
N GLY A 133 -8.81 -11.09 -0.89
CA GLY A 133 -8.82 -10.60 0.49
C GLY A 133 -9.08 -11.66 1.57
N ALA A 134 -9.22 -12.94 1.22
CA ALA A 134 -9.53 -13.99 2.19
C ALA A 134 -8.39 -14.30 3.17
N PHE A 135 -7.14 -14.13 2.72
CA PHE A 135 -5.95 -14.39 3.54
C PHE A 135 -4.95 -13.24 3.44
N ALA A 136 -4.19 -13.06 4.52
CA ALA A 136 -2.98 -12.24 4.55
C ALA A 136 -1.77 -13.13 4.87
N TYR A 137 -0.70 -12.99 4.08
CA TYR A 137 0.55 -13.72 4.27
C TYR A 137 1.56 -12.78 4.93
N VAL A 138 2.08 -13.17 6.08
CA VAL A 138 3.05 -12.41 6.88
C VAL A 138 4.37 -13.14 6.92
N VAL A 139 5.40 -12.47 6.44
CA VAL A 139 6.76 -13.04 6.39
C VAL A 139 7.44 -12.86 7.75
N ASN A 140 7.90 -13.96 8.35
CA ASN A 140 8.57 -14.00 9.65
C ASN A 140 10.07 -14.27 9.44
N SER A 141 10.88 -13.21 9.42
CA SER A 141 12.28 -13.29 8.97
C SER A 141 13.16 -14.18 9.84
N ASN A 142 13.05 -14.06 11.18
CA ASN A 142 13.84 -14.88 12.10
C ASN A 142 13.26 -16.29 12.29
N ALA A 143 12.01 -16.52 11.86
CA ALA A 143 11.39 -17.84 11.91
C ALA A 143 11.52 -18.63 10.60
N ASN A 144 12.09 -18.05 9.53
CA ASN A 144 12.20 -18.63 8.20
C ASN A 144 10.85 -19.17 7.69
N SER A 145 9.78 -18.42 7.92
CA SER A 145 8.42 -18.87 7.63
C SER A 145 7.50 -17.75 7.19
N VAL A 146 6.34 -18.13 6.69
CA VAL A 146 5.22 -17.26 6.38
C VAL A 146 4.01 -17.70 7.20
N SER A 147 3.44 -16.81 8.00
CA SER A 147 2.14 -17.02 8.67
C SER A 147 1.01 -16.66 7.71
N VAL A 148 0.03 -17.55 7.56
CA VAL A 148 -1.19 -17.33 6.79
C VAL A 148 -2.31 -16.96 7.75
N ILE A 149 -2.78 -15.74 7.68
CA ILE A 149 -3.88 -15.22 8.49
C ILE A 149 -5.18 -15.33 7.68
N ASP A 150 -6.20 -15.98 8.25
CA ASP A 150 -7.58 -15.85 7.78
C ASP A 150 -8.10 -14.47 8.19
N THR A 151 -8.51 -13.65 7.23
CA THR A 151 -8.88 -12.26 7.48
C THR A 151 -10.24 -12.10 8.15
N ALA A 152 -11.16 -13.06 7.96
CA ALA A 152 -12.48 -13.04 8.57
C ALA A 152 -12.41 -13.35 10.07
N THR A 153 -11.56 -14.33 10.46
CA THR A 153 -11.38 -14.73 11.86
C THR A 153 -10.24 -14.00 12.56
N ARG A 154 -9.34 -13.36 11.78
CA ARG A 154 -8.12 -12.70 12.25
C ARG A 154 -7.21 -13.63 13.05
N THR A 155 -7.06 -14.87 12.58
CA THR A 155 -6.24 -15.91 13.22
C THR A 155 -5.26 -16.51 12.22
N VAL A 156 -4.08 -16.95 12.71
CA VAL A 156 -3.13 -17.71 11.89
C VAL A 156 -3.67 -19.12 11.71
N VAL A 157 -3.93 -19.50 10.46
CA VAL A 157 -4.49 -20.82 10.09
C VAL A 157 -3.47 -21.76 9.48
N SER A 158 -2.29 -21.25 9.11
CA SER A 158 -1.19 -22.08 8.58
C SER A 158 0.15 -21.35 8.74
N THR A 159 1.23 -22.11 8.79
CA THR A 159 2.61 -21.60 8.75
C THR A 159 3.37 -22.39 7.67
N ILE A 160 4.00 -21.67 6.74
CA ILE A 160 4.71 -22.23 5.59
C ILE A 160 6.20 -21.95 5.78
N ASN A 161 7.04 -23.00 5.78
CA ASN A 161 8.48 -22.84 5.81
C ASN A 161 9.01 -22.41 4.43
N VAL A 162 9.94 -21.44 4.40
CA VAL A 162 10.57 -20.88 3.20
C VAL A 162 12.10 -20.84 3.36
N GLY A 163 12.81 -20.15 2.49
CA GLY A 163 14.25 -19.96 2.63
C GLY A 163 14.66 -19.12 3.84
N ALA A 164 15.96 -18.92 4.05
CA ALA A 164 16.47 -18.26 5.24
C ALA A 164 16.36 -16.74 5.17
N SER A 165 15.96 -16.13 6.30
CA SER A 165 15.73 -14.69 6.46
C SER A 165 14.77 -14.13 5.40
N PRO A 166 13.55 -14.65 5.26
CA PRO A 166 12.60 -14.13 4.29
C PRO A 166 12.21 -12.69 4.61
N TRP A 167 11.87 -11.89 3.55
CA TRP A 167 11.62 -10.45 3.74
C TRP A 167 10.35 -9.95 3.07
N GLY A 168 10.25 -10.00 1.75
CA GLY A 168 9.10 -9.52 0.99
C GLY A 168 8.16 -10.65 0.57
N VAL A 169 6.90 -10.31 0.34
CA VAL A 169 5.90 -11.21 -0.23
C VAL A 169 5.00 -10.48 -1.22
N ALA A 170 4.72 -11.08 -2.37
CA ALA A 170 3.76 -10.57 -3.35
C ALA A 170 3.02 -11.73 -4.02
N PHE A 171 1.77 -11.48 -4.40
CA PHE A 171 0.92 -12.45 -5.09
C PHE A 171 0.86 -12.21 -6.59
N THR A 172 0.66 -13.27 -7.37
CA THR A 172 0.15 -13.14 -8.73
C THR A 172 -1.27 -12.57 -8.71
N PRO A 173 -1.70 -11.79 -9.73
CA PRO A 173 -3.04 -11.16 -9.74
C PRO A 173 -4.20 -12.16 -9.67
N ASN A 174 -4.01 -13.39 -10.16
CA ASN A 174 -4.99 -14.48 -10.04
C ASN A 174 -4.98 -15.16 -8.67
N GLY A 175 -4.04 -14.80 -7.78
CA GLY A 175 -3.89 -15.34 -6.44
C GLY A 175 -3.37 -16.78 -6.37
N ALA A 176 -2.96 -17.38 -7.49
CA ALA A 176 -2.51 -18.76 -7.51
C ALA A 176 -1.16 -18.98 -6.83
N PHE A 177 -0.26 -18.00 -6.92
CA PHE A 177 1.08 -18.09 -6.36
C PHE A 177 1.45 -16.87 -5.51
N ALA A 178 2.21 -17.10 -4.45
CA ALA A 178 2.90 -16.08 -3.68
C ALA A 178 4.42 -16.24 -3.85
N TYR A 179 5.12 -15.14 -4.10
CA TYR A 179 6.57 -15.06 -4.22
C TYR A 179 7.13 -14.45 -2.94
N VAL A 180 8.11 -15.10 -2.30
CA VAL A 180 8.73 -14.68 -1.04
C VAL A 180 10.24 -14.58 -1.22
N THR A 181 10.82 -13.41 -1.02
CA THR A 181 12.26 -13.19 -1.07
C THR A 181 12.94 -13.74 0.19
N ASN A 182 14.08 -14.42 0.03
CA ASN A 182 14.88 -14.99 1.10
C ASN A 182 16.30 -14.39 1.06
N GLN A 183 16.59 -13.49 2.00
CA GLN A 183 17.83 -12.68 1.98
C GLN A 183 19.11 -13.51 2.12
N SER A 184 19.12 -14.48 3.03
CA SER A 184 20.33 -15.24 3.34
C SER A 184 20.59 -16.39 2.37
N THR A 185 19.56 -16.89 1.68
CA THR A 185 19.71 -17.93 0.64
C THR A 185 19.82 -17.36 -0.77
N ASN A 186 19.60 -16.03 -0.95
CA ASN A 186 19.68 -15.34 -2.24
C ASN A 186 18.72 -15.93 -3.30
N ASP A 187 17.51 -16.22 -2.88
CA ASP A 187 16.50 -16.82 -3.73
C ASP A 187 15.10 -16.26 -3.43
N VAL A 188 14.15 -16.72 -4.22
CA VAL A 188 12.70 -16.47 -4.04
C VAL A 188 12.00 -17.81 -3.94
N SER A 189 11.28 -18.04 -2.83
CA SER A 189 10.37 -19.17 -2.70
C SER A 189 9.05 -18.86 -3.42
N VAL A 190 8.58 -19.78 -4.26
CA VAL A 190 7.25 -19.70 -4.91
C VAL A 190 6.30 -20.63 -4.17
N ILE A 191 5.27 -20.08 -3.58
CA ILE A 191 4.25 -20.80 -2.80
C ILE A 191 3.00 -20.96 -3.67
N ASP A 192 2.53 -22.18 -3.85
CA ASP A 192 1.18 -22.47 -4.33
C ASP A 192 0.18 -22.17 -3.19
N THR A 193 -0.74 -21.26 -3.43
CA THR A 193 -1.65 -20.75 -2.40
C THR A 193 -2.77 -21.74 -2.04
N ALA A 194 -3.14 -22.63 -2.93
CA ALA A 194 -4.16 -23.65 -2.69
C ALA A 194 -3.63 -24.75 -1.78
N THR A 195 -2.40 -25.23 -2.04
CA THR A 195 -1.74 -26.27 -1.24
C THR A 195 -0.97 -25.71 -0.04
N LYS A 196 -0.71 -24.39 -0.02
CA LYS A 196 0.12 -23.69 0.98
C LYS A 196 1.49 -24.32 1.14
N SER A 197 2.13 -24.66 0.03
CA SER A 197 3.46 -25.29 -0.01
C SER A 197 4.37 -24.60 -1.02
N VAL A 198 5.69 -24.64 -0.75
CA VAL A 198 6.70 -24.15 -1.70
C VAL A 198 6.80 -25.14 -2.85
N VAL A 199 6.59 -24.65 -4.08
CA VAL A 199 6.61 -25.46 -5.32
C VAL A 199 7.82 -25.17 -6.20
N ALA A 200 8.51 -24.05 -5.98
CA ALA A 200 9.74 -23.69 -6.67
C ALA A 200 10.62 -22.77 -5.81
N THR A 201 11.92 -22.79 -6.08
CA THR A 201 12.91 -21.86 -5.53
C THR A 201 13.71 -21.27 -6.70
N VAL A 202 13.72 -19.95 -6.81
CA VAL A 202 14.31 -19.20 -7.94
C VAL A 202 15.54 -18.44 -7.44
N PRO A 203 16.76 -18.82 -7.84
CA PRO A 203 17.96 -18.05 -7.52
C PRO A 203 17.91 -16.65 -8.14
N VAL A 204 18.29 -15.62 -7.35
CA VAL A 204 18.32 -14.20 -7.76
C VAL A 204 19.65 -13.55 -7.35
N GLY A 205 19.72 -12.23 -7.36
CA GLY A 205 20.91 -11.51 -6.85
C GLY A 205 21.03 -11.58 -5.32
N ASN A 206 22.14 -11.05 -4.80
CA ASN A 206 22.48 -11.13 -3.39
C ASN A 206 21.56 -10.29 -2.53
N ASN A 207 21.10 -10.85 -1.42
CA ASN A 207 20.25 -10.23 -0.41
C ASN A 207 18.97 -9.61 -1.02
N PRO A 208 18.06 -10.43 -1.60
CA PRO A 208 16.80 -9.95 -2.14
C PRO A 208 15.89 -9.44 -1.01
N VAL A 209 15.29 -8.26 -1.20
CA VAL A 209 14.46 -7.56 -0.19
C VAL A 209 13.01 -7.47 -0.64
N GLY A 210 12.61 -6.36 -1.22
CA GLY A 210 11.25 -6.18 -1.71
C GLY A 210 11.03 -6.75 -3.09
N LEU A 211 9.79 -7.14 -3.36
CA LEU A 211 9.38 -7.61 -4.69
C LEU A 211 7.95 -7.17 -4.99
N THR A 212 7.62 -7.17 -6.27
CA THR A 212 6.26 -6.98 -6.77
C THR A 212 6.03 -7.79 -8.03
N VAL A 213 4.77 -8.14 -8.30
CA VAL A 213 4.36 -8.83 -9.54
C VAL A 213 3.70 -7.82 -10.46
N THR A 214 3.95 -7.90 -11.77
CA THR A 214 3.31 -7.04 -12.77
C THR A 214 1.78 -7.20 -12.76
N PRO A 215 0.99 -6.17 -13.13
CA PRO A 215 -0.47 -6.24 -13.13
C PRO A 215 -1.05 -7.33 -14.05
N ASP A 216 -0.34 -7.71 -15.11
CA ASP A 216 -0.68 -8.82 -15.99
C ASP A 216 -0.28 -10.20 -15.45
N GLY A 217 0.49 -10.20 -14.33
CA GLY A 217 0.98 -11.41 -13.69
C GLY A 217 2.15 -12.09 -14.39
N ALA A 218 2.70 -11.51 -15.46
CA ALA A 218 3.72 -12.17 -16.29
C ALA A 218 5.12 -12.19 -15.65
N PHE A 219 5.45 -11.20 -14.83
CA PHE A 219 6.79 -11.05 -14.23
C PHE A 219 6.73 -10.65 -12.76
N ALA A 220 7.73 -11.10 -11.99
CA ALA A 220 8.03 -10.61 -10.66
C ALA A 220 9.37 -9.85 -10.68
N TYR A 221 9.38 -8.62 -10.14
CA TYR A 221 10.56 -7.76 -10.02
C TYR A 221 11.06 -7.81 -8.59
N VAL A 222 12.33 -8.18 -8.39
CA VAL A 222 12.96 -8.43 -7.09
C VAL A 222 14.14 -7.49 -6.89
N ALA A 223 14.11 -6.66 -5.87
CA ALA A 223 15.22 -5.78 -5.50
C ALA A 223 16.31 -6.56 -4.78
N ASN A 224 17.51 -6.61 -5.34
CA ASN A 224 18.69 -7.29 -4.79
C ASN A 224 19.60 -6.27 -4.11
N TYR A 225 19.47 -6.12 -2.81
CA TYR A 225 20.10 -5.08 -1.99
C TYR A 225 21.61 -5.00 -2.16
N LEU A 226 22.31 -6.13 -2.05
CA LEU A 226 23.78 -6.18 -2.14
C LEU A 226 24.31 -6.30 -3.58
N SER A 227 23.46 -6.65 -4.55
CA SER A 227 23.83 -6.70 -5.97
C SER A 227 23.58 -5.41 -6.72
N ASN A 228 22.94 -4.39 -6.10
CA ASN A 228 22.56 -3.12 -6.76
C ASN A 228 21.79 -3.37 -8.07
N SER A 229 20.87 -4.30 -8.06
CA SER A 229 20.14 -4.73 -9.25
C SER A 229 18.71 -5.12 -8.93
N VAL A 230 17.90 -5.25 -9.97
CA VAL A 230 16.56 -5.86 -9.91
C VAL A 230 16.57 -7.11 -10.80
N SER A 231 16.24 -8.27 -10.22
CA SER A 231 15.98 -9.48 -11.00
C SER A 231 14.55 -9.49 -11.50
N VAL A 232 14.36 -9.85 -12.77
CA VAL A 232 13.04 -10.02 -13.41
C VAL A 232 12.80 -11.51 -13.60
N ILE A 233 11.82 -12.05 -12.89
CA ILE A 233 11.45 -13.48 -12.92
C ILE A 233 10.22 -13.62 -13.83
N SER A 234 10.27 -14.53 -14.80
CA SER A 234 9.08 -14.98 -15.52
C SER A 234 8.25 -15.88 -14.60
N THR A 235 6.99 -15.52 -14.36
CA THR A 235 6.08 -16.30 -13.51
C THR A 235 5.62 -17.60 -14.18
N ALA A 236 5.66 -17.66 -15.51
CA ALA A 236 5.30 -18.84 -16.27
C ALA A 236 6.34 -19.96 -16.16
N THR A 237 7.63 -19.60 -16.02
CA THR A 237 8.73 -20.57 -15.97
C THR A 237 9.44 -20.63 -14.63
N ASN A 238 9.18 -19.67 -13.73
CA ASN A 238 9.90 -19.48 -12.47
C ASN A 238 11.43 -19.39 -12.67
N THR A 239 11.86 -18.62 -13.67
CA THR A 239 13.28 -18.38 -13.97
C THR A 239 13.56 -16.87 -14.12
N VAL A 240 14.76 -16.43 -13.74
CA VAL A 240 15.22 -15.06 -14.02
C VAL A 240 15.46 -14.90 -15.51
N VAL A 241 14.75 -13.96 -16.14
CA VAL A 241 14.86 -13.66 -17.58
C VAL A 241 15.64 -12.38 -17.85
N ASN A 242 15.81 -11.51 -16.85
CA ASN A 242 16.62 -10.30 -16.94
C ASN A 242 17.16 -9.90 -15.56
N THR A 243 18.26 -9.12 -15.56
CA THR A 243 18.81 -8.46 -14.36
C THR A 243 19.15 -7.02 -14.74
N VAL A 244 18.46 -6.07 -14.10
CA VAL A 244 18.54 -4.64 -14.40
C VAL A 244 19.43 -3.97 -13.35
N PRO A 245 20.60 -3.39 -13.72
CA PRO A 245 21.38 -2.56 -12.80
C PRO A 245 20.60 -1.31 -12.38
N VAL A 246 20.65 -0.98 -11.07
CA VAL A 246 20.01 0.20 -10.49
C VAL A 246 20.97 0.95 -9.55
N GLY A 247 20.49 1.89 -8.76
CA GLY A 247 21.32 2.56 -7.75
C GLY A 247 21.74 1.64 -6.62
N ALA A 248 22.54 2.16 -5.67
CA ALA A 248 23.07 1.37 -4.56
C ALA A 248 21.98 0.99 -3.55
N THR A 249 22.01 -0.25 -3.13
CA THR A 249 21.13 -0.82 -2.09
C THR A 249 19.64 -0.61 -2.35
N PRO A 250 19.08 -1.17 -3.45
CA PRO A 250 17.64 -1.11 -3.73
C PRO A 250 16.85 -1.88 -2.65
N ILE A 251 15.71 -1.31 -2.21
CA ILE A 251 14.91 -1.88 -1.10
C ILE A 251 13.61 -2.51 -1.59
N THR A 252 12.79 -1.74 -2.29
CA THR A 252 11.46 -2.19 -2.74
C THR A 252 11.27 -1.92 -4.22
N VAL A 253 10.21 -2.46 -4.79
CA VAL A 253 9.79 -2.18 -6.16
C VAL A 253 8.29 -1.95 -6.16
N ALA A 254 7.83 -0.86 -6.80
CA ALA A 254 6.42 -0.64 -7.10
C ALA A 254 6.24 -0.45 -8.60
N ILE A 255 5.22 -1.10 -9.17
CA ILE A 255 4.92 -1.02 -10.60
C ILE A 255 3.67 -0.16 -10.80
N THR A 256 3.68 0.69 -11.82
CA THR A 256 2.52 1.51 -12.19
C THR A 256 1.31 0.63 -12.53
N PRO A 257 0.06 1.07 -12.29
CA PRO A 257 -1.14 0.26 -12.56
C PRO A 257 -1.28 -0.20 -14.02
N ASN A 258 -0.73 0.57 -14.97
CA ASN A 258 -0.66 0.19 -16.39
C ASN A 258 0.49 -0.79 -16.71
N GLY A 259 1.29 -1.17 -15.72
CA GLY A 259 2.41 -2.08 -15.88
C GLY A 259 3.65 -1.50 -16.58
N ALA A 260 3.65 -0.24 -17.01
CA ALA A 260 4.68 0.30 -17.91
C ALA A 260 6.01 0.67 -17.23
N SER A 261 5.99 0.98 -15.94
CA SER A 261 7.19 1.45 -15.21
C SER A 261 7.27 0.85 -13.81
N ALA A 262 8.49 0.49 -13.39
CA ALA A 262 8.80 0.07 -12.03
C ALA A 262 9.69 1.12 -11.35
N TYR A 263 9.30 1.53 -10.14
CA TYR A 263 9.99 2.51 -9.31
C TYR A 263 10.74 1.78 -8.20
N VAL A 264 12.05 2.02 -8.09
CA VAL A 264 12.96 1.31 -7.20
C VAL A 264 13.72 2.31 -6.34
N PRO A 265 13.36 2.49 -5.06
CA PRO A 265 14.14 3.30 -4.12
C PRO A 265 15.50 2.65 -3.85
N ASN A 266 16.56 3.43 -4.01
CA ASN A 266 17.94 3.05 -3.78
C ASN A 266 18.45 3.75 -2.51
N ASP A 267 18.42 3.05 -1.40
CA ASP A 267 18.72 3.53 -0.05
C ASP A 267 20.10 4.19 0.04
N GLY A 268 21.13 3.55 -0.53
CA GLY A 268 22.51 4.03 -0.51
C GLY A 268 22.82 5.16 -1.50
N SER A 269 21.99 5.33 -2.55
CA SER A 269 22.19 6.38 -3.56
C SER A 269 21.28 7.58 -3.37
N ASN A 270 20.35 7.58 -2.42
CA ASN A 270 19.37 8.65 -2.18
C ASN A 270 18.58 9.02 -3.43
N ASN A 271 18.19 8.04 -4.23
CA ASN A 271 17.44 8.23 -5.44
C ASN A 271 16.45 7.08 -5.70
N VAL A 272 15.62 7.25 -6.72
CA VAL A 272 14.72 6.24 -7.24
C VAL A 272 15.07 5.95 -8.69
N SER A 273 15.35 4.70 -9.02
CA SER A 273 15.48 4.26 -10.42
C SER A 273 14.10 3.97 -11.00
N VAL A 274 13.83 4.45 -12.21
CA VAL A 274 12.60 4.14 -12.97
C VAL A 274 12.96 3.19 -14.10
N ILE A 275 12.43 1.97 -14.05
CA ILE A 275 12.66 0.92 -15.05
C ILE A 275 11.46 0.90 -16.00
N ASN A 276 11.70 0.98 -17.30
CA ASN A 276 10.70 0.63 -18.30
C ASN A 276 10.55 -0.90 -18.35
N THR A 277 9.36 -1.41 -18.10
CA THR A 277 9.10 -2.85 -17.96
C THR A 277 9.13 -3.61 -19.29
N ALA A 278 8.86 -2.95 -20.40
CA ALA A 278 8.91 -3.59 -21.72
C ALA A 278 10.35 -3.82 -22.21
N SER A 279 11.26 -2.85 -21.93
CA SER A 279 12.67 -2.97 -22.31
C SER A 279 13.57 -3.50 -21.21
N ASN A 280 13.10 -3.52 -19.96
CA ASN A 280 13.89 -3.83 -18.76
C ASN A 280 15.16 -2.95 -18.65
N THR A 281 15.02 -1.65 -18.91
CA THR A 281 16.11 -0.67 -18.81
C THR A 281 15.72 0.50 -17.91
N VAL A 282 16.69 1.07 -17.17
CA VAL A 282 16.48 2.30 -16.41
C VAL A 282 16.34 3.48 -17.36
N THR A 283 15.21 4.18 -17.31
CA THR A 283 14.89 5.33 -18.16
C THR A 283 15.01 6.68 -17.43
N ALA A 284 14.96 6.68 -16.11
CA ALA A 284 15.13 7.85 -15.27
C ALA A 284 15.74 7.50 -13.91
N THR A 285 16.45 8.47 -13.33
CA THR A 285 16.93 8.43 -11.94
C THR A 285 16.50 9.72 -11.26
N ILE A 286 15.69 9.59 -10.21
CA ILE A 286 15.05 10.72 -9.52
C ILE A 286 15.74 10.91 -8.18
N ALA A 287 16.37 12.06 -7.97
CA ALA A 287 16.90 12.41 -6.65
C ALA A 287 15.77 12.62 -5.65
N VAL A 288 15.86 11.97 -4.48
CA VAL A 288 14.94 12.10 -3.35
C VAL A 288 15.73 12.40 -2.08
N GLN A 289 15.08 12.43 -0.92
CA GLN A 289 15.79 12.70 0.32
C GLN A 289 16.49 11.45 0.87
N ALA A 290 17.21 11.62 1.98
CA ALA A 290 18.14 10.63 2.50
C ALA A 290 17.45 9.31 2.88
N ASN A 291 18.01 8.21 2.39
CA ASN A 291 17.68 6.84 2.74
C ASN A 291 16.25 6.46 2.32
N PRO A 292 15.91 6.50 0.99
CA PRO A 292 14.60 6.10 0.50
C PRO A 292 14.40 4.59 0.64
N ARG A 293 13.21 4.17 1.12
CA ARG A 293 12.92 2.78 1.42
C ARG A 293 11.65 2.25 0.76
N GLY A 294 10.49 2.68 1.25
CA GLY A 294 9.21 2.26 0.71
C GLY A 294 8.79 3.12 -0.47
N VAL A 295 8.14 2.51 -1.44
CA VAL A 295 7.49 3.23 -2.54
C VAL A 295 6.11 2.62 -2.79
N ALA A 296 5.11 3.48 -2.98
CA ALA A 296 3.79 3.10 -3.44
C ALA A 296 3.29 4.08 -4.50
N ILE A 297 2.53 3.57 -5.45
CA ILE A 297 1.98 4.35 -6.56
C ILE A 297 0.48 4.53 -6.32
N THR A 298 -0.03 5.73 -6.58
CA THR A 298 -1.48 6.01 -6.48
C THR A 298 -2.28 5.14 -7.45
N PRO A 299 -3.54 4.77 -7.12
CA PRO A 299 -4.35 3.90 -7.98
C PRO A 299 -4.57 4.42 -9.41
N ASP A 300 -4.55 5.74 -9.60
CA ASP A 300 -4.60 6.40 -10.92
C ASP A 300 -3.25 6.40 -11.65
N GLY A 301 -2.18 5.96 -10.97
CA GLY A 301 -0.82 5.94 -11.50
C GLY A 301 -0.13 7.30 -11.58
N ALA A 302 -0.76 8.38 -11.10
CA ALA A 302 -0.26 9.74 -11.31
C ALA A 302 0.93 10.10 -10.40
N PHE A 303 1.01 9.52 -9.21
CA PHE A 303 2.08 9.83 -8.25
C PHE A 303 2.67 8.57 -7.62
N ALA A 304 3.98 8.64 -7.34
CA ALA A 304 4.69 7.70 -6.48
C ALA A 304 5.10 8.39 -5.17
N TYR A 305 4.75 7.78 -4.04
CA TYR A 305 5.11 8.24 -2.70
C TYR A 305 6.29 7.42 -2.19
N VAL A 306 7.38 8.08 -1.83
CA VAL A 306 8.65 7.44 -1.43
C VAL A 306 9.00 7.85 -0.01
N SER A 307 9.03 6.89 0.93
CA SER A 307 9.46 7.16 2.30
C SER A 307 10.98 7.36 2.36
N ASN A 308 11.43 8.45 3.02
CA ASN A 308 12.83 8.78 3.23
C ASN A 308 13.15 8.61 4.73
N ARG A 309 13.73 7.48 5.08
CA ARG A 309 13.85 6.99 6.46
C ARG A 309 14.64 7.94 7.37
N ILE A 310 15.84 8.37 6.95
CA ILE A 310 16.68 9.25 7.75
C ILE A 310 16.20 10.70 7.70
N ALA A 311 15.65 11.13 6.57
CA ALA A 311 15.09 12.47 6.42
C ALA A 311 13.76 12.65 7.18
N ASN A 312 13.07 11.57 7.60
CA ASN A 312 11.76 11.61 8.25
C ASN A 312 10.69 12.31 7.40
N THR A 313 10.68 12.04 6.10
CA THR A 313 9.78 12.65 5.12
C THR A 313 9.25 11.62 4.15
N VAL A 314 8.26 12.02 3.34
CA VAL A 314 7.84 11.28 2.15
C VAL A 314 7.97 12.20 0.93
N SER A 315 8.73 11.78 -0.07
CA SER A 315 8.81 12.47 -1.37
C SER A 315 7.62 12.06 -2.25
N VAL A 316 6.98 13.02 -2.89
CA VAL A 316 5.89 12.80 -3.86
C VAL A 316 6.45 13.06 -5.25
N VAL A 317 6.48 12.01 -6.05
CA VAL A 317 7.01 12.02 -7.42
C VAL A 317 5.84 11.99 -8.41
N ASN A 318 5.81 12.93 -9.35
CA ASN A 318 4.90 12.86 -10.50
C ASN A 318 5.44 11.84 -11.50
N THR A 319 4.64 10.82 -11.83
CA THR A 319 5.08 9.70 -12.67
C THR A 319 5.18 10.03 -14.14
N ALA A 320 4.45 11.05 -14.62
CA ALA A 320 4.53 11.47 -16.01
C ALA A 320 5.81 12.28 -16.32
N THR A 321 6.31 13.04 -15.32
CA THR A 321 7.51 13.87 -15.48
C THR A 321 8.75 13.28 -14.80
N ASN A 322 8.58 12.24 -13.97
CA ASN A 322 9.63 11.66 -13.14
C ASN A 322 10.38 12.70 -12.29
N SER A 323 9.62 13.62 -11.67
CA SER A 323 10.17 14.68 -10.83
C SER A 323 9.45 14.75 -9.47
N VAL A 324 10.19 15.13 -8.41
CA VAL A 324 9.62 15.40 -7.10
C VAL A 324 8.81 16.70 -7.16
N VAL A 325 7.52 16.61 -6.84
CA VAL A 325 6.57 17.75 -6.86
C VAL A 325 6.17 18.22 -5.47
N ALA A 326 6.36 17.38 -4.45
CA ALA A 326 6.08 17.73 -3.06
C ALA A 326 6.93 16.88 -2.10
N THR A 327 7.07 17.35 -0.87
CA THR A 327 7.65 16.61 0.25
C THR A 327 6.72 16.71 1.45
N VAL A 328 6.25 15.57 1.93
CA VAL A 328 5.43 15.47 3.14
C VAL A 328 6.35 15.51 4.34
N MET A 329 6.16 16.50 5.20
CA MET A 329 6.90 16.68 6.46
C MET A 329 6.07 16.15 7.63
N GLY A 330 6.73 15.87 8.76
CA GLY A 330 6.04 15.49 10.00
C GLY A 330 5.51 14.06 10.05
N VAL A 331 6.00 13.16 9.20
CA VAL A 331 5.61 11.75 9.18
C VAL A 331 6.17 10.92 10.35
N ALA A 332 6.70 11.56 11.39
CA ALA A 332 7.37 10.93 12.51
C ALA A 332 8.70 10.21 12.16
N LEU A 333 9.30 9.46 13.10
CA LEU A 333 10.69 9.01 12.95
C LEU A 333 10.81 7.67 12.23
N PHE A 334 11.69 7.63 11.23
CA PHE A 334 12.01 6.46 10.41
C PHE A 334 10.80 5.86 9.70
N PRO A 335 10.21 6.57 8.72
CA PRO A 335 9.20 6.00 7.82
C PRO A 335 9.82 4.86 6.99
N GLU A 336 9.19 3.68 7.00
CA GLU A 336 9.72 2.47 6.36
C GLU A 336 8.97 2.15 5.07
N ALA A 337 7.67 1.92 5.14
CA ALA A 337 6.83 1.61 3.97
C ALA A 337 5.87 2.76 3.65
N VAL A 338 5.23 2.68 2.50
CA VAL A 338 4.07 3.50 2.13
C VAL A 338 2.97 2.58 1.62
N ILE A 339 1.76 2.72 2.14
CA ILE A 339 0.57 1.95 1.75
C ILE A 339 -0.48 2.95 1.31
N ILE A 340 -0.93 2.88 0.06
CA ILE A 340 -1.90 3.84 -0.53
C ILE A 340 -3.24 3.14 -0.76
N ARG A 341 -4.32 3.89 -0.47
CA ARG A 341 -5.71 3.50 -0.72
C ARG A 341 -6.14 3.96 -2.10
#